data_f86d05aee5503809ebf51370c84a53c9
#
_entry.id   f86d05aee5503809ebf51370c84a53c9
#
_cell.length_a   1.000
_cell.length_b   1.000
_cell.length_c   1.000
_cell.angle_alpha   90.00
_cell.angle_beta   90.00
_cell.angle_gamma   90.00
#
_symmetry.space_group_name_H-M   'P 1'
#
loop_
_entity.id
_entity.type
_entity.pdbx_description
1 polymer ?
#
loop_
_entity_poly.entity_id
_entity_poly.type
_entity_poly.pdbx_seq_one_letter_code
_entity_poly.pdbx_strand_id
1 'polypeptide(L)'
;MGLRNWITSLIDNNEREVKKLRPLVEKINALETEMQKLSPENFPAYTQKLRSELEAGASLDDILPPAFALVREAAWRVLSMRHFDVQLIGGIVLHRGSIAEMKTGEGKTLVATLPAYLNALSGKGVHVVTVNDYLAKCDLLRSEERRVGKECRSRWSPYH
;
A
#
# COMPACT_ATOMS: atom_id res chain seq x y z
N MET A 1 26.98 31.76 1.93
CA MET A 1 26.48 30.66 1.07
C MET A 1 25.34 29.96 1.80
N GLY A 2 24.15 30.21 1.36
CA GLY A 2 23.01 30.31 2.23
C GLY A 2 22.11 29.11 2.33
N LEU A 3 21.27 29.21 3.33
CA LEU A 3 20.11 28.36 3.64
C LEU A 3 19.28 27.97 2.40
N ARG A 4 19.19 28.85 1.40
CA ARG A 4 18.54 28.59 0.10
C ARG A 4 19.16 27.42 -0.67
N ASN A 5 20.47 27.27 -0.69
CA ASN A 5 21.14 26.18 -1.42
C ASN A 5 20.96 24.83 -0.71
N TRP A 6 20.83 24.82 0.61
CA TRP A 6 20.55 23.63 1.37
C TRP A 6 19.10 23.14 1.15
N ILE A 7 18.14 24.08 1.16
CA ILE A 7 16.71 23.77 0.88
C ILE A 7 16.53 23.28 -0.57
N THR A 8 17.19 23.91 -1.56
CA THR A 8 17.11 23.43 -2.95
C THR A 8 17.78 22.06 -3.14
N SER A 9 18.84 21.73 -2.41
CA SER A 9 19.45 20.40 -2.48
C SER A 9 18.58 19.31 -1.88
N LEU A 10 17.77 19.60 -0.86
CA LEU A 10 16.79 18.67 -0.29
C LEU A 10 15.61 18.44 -1.23
N ILE A 11 15.12 19.49 -1.89
CA ILE A 11 14.03 19.39 -2.88
C ILE A 11 14.50 18.59 -4.10
N ASP A 12 15.68 18.86 -4.62
CA ASP A 12 16.31 18.10 -5.71
C ASP A 12 16.48 16.62 -5.39
N ASN A 13 16.80 16.31 -4.15
CA ASN A 13 16.98 14.92 -3.70
C ASN A 13 15.65 14.16 -3.66
N ASN A 14 14.59 14.80 -3.14
CA ASN A 14 13.25 14.21 -3.09
C ASN A 14 12.70 13.97 -4.50
N GLU A 15 12.84 14.92 -5.42
CA GLU A 15 12.42 14.72 -6.80
C GLU A 15 13.18 13.59 -7.51
N ARG A 16 14.47 13.46 -7.25
CA ARG A 16 15.28 12.35 -7.79
C ARG A 16 14.81 11.00 -7.24
N GLU A 17 14.52 10.91 -5.95
CA GLU A 17 13.99 9.67 -5.35
C GLU A 17 12.61 9.32 -5.93
N VAL A 18 11.70 10.27 -6.06
CA VAL A 18 10.40 10.08 -6.69
C VAL A 18 10.55 9.62 -8.16
N LYS A 19 11.47 10.22 -8.91
CA LYS A 19 11.74 9.80 -10.29
C LYS A 19 12.21 8.35 -10.40
N LYS A 20 13.00 7.85 -9.44
CA LYS A 20 13.45 6.45 -9.40
C LYS A 20 12.30 5.46 -9.18
N LEU A 21 11.19 5.90 -8.58
CA LEU A 21 10.02 5.05 -8.31
C LEU A 21 9.06 4.97 -9.50
N ARG A 22 9.13 5.89 -10.46
CA ARG A 22 8.25 5.90 -11.63
C ARG A 22 8.23 4.59 -12.43
N PRO A 23 9.37 3.95 -12.74
CA PRO A 23 9.35 2.67 -13.45
C PRO A 23 8.60 1.57 -12.70
N LEU A 24 8.59 1.61 -11.35
CA LEU A 24 7.85 0.65 -10.53
C LEU A 24 6.34 0.92 -10.61
N VAL A 25 5.95 2.21 -10.61
CA VAL A 25 4.54 2.61 -10.83
C VAL A 25 4.06 2.19 -12.23
N GLU A 26 4.90 2.34 -13.25
CA GLU A 26 4.58 1.87 -14.62
C GLU A 26 4.35 0.37 -14.68
N LYS A 27 5.13 -0.44 -13.94
CA LYS A 27 4.89 -1.89 -13.81
C LYS A 27 3.55 -2.18 -13.14
N ILE A 28 3.18 -1.44 -12.09
CA ILE A 28 1.88 -1.56 -11.43
C ILE A 28 0.74 -1.21 -12.41
N ASN A 29 0.91 -0.13 -13.16
CA ASN A 29 -0.07 0.32 -14.15
C ASN A 29 -0.24 -0.70 -15.29
N ALA A 30 0.82 -1.33 -15.75
CA ALA A 30 0.77 -2.36 -16.78
C ALA A 30 -0.07 -3.59 -16.37
N LEU A 31 -0.15 -3.91 -15.08
CA LEU A 31 -0.94 -5.01 -14.53
C LEU A 31 -2.43 -4.68 -14.36
N GLU A 32 -2.84 -3.41 -14.52
CA GLU A 32 -4.22 -2.98 -14.27
C GLU A 32 -5.23 -3.76 -15.10
N THR A 33 -4.98 -3.93 -16.39
CA THR A 33 -5.89 -4.68 -17.29
C THR A 33 -6.02 -6.15 -16.91
N GLU A 34 -4.98 -6.77 -16.36
CA GLU A 34 -5.01 -8.14 -15.84
C GLU A 34 -5.88 -8.21 -14.60
N MET A 35 -5.68 -7.29 -13.65
CA MET A 35 -6.46 -7.24 -12.41
C MET A 35 -7.96 -6.98 -12.67
N GLN A 36 -8.29 -6.13 -13.64
CA GLN A 36 -9.68 -5.87 -14.04
C GLN A 36 -10.40 -7.10 -14.57
N LYS A 37 -9.70 -8.06 -15.16
CA LYS A 37 -10.26 -9.31 -15.67
C LYS A 37 -10.50 -10.36 -14.57
N LEU A 38 -9.90 -10.19 -13.39
CA LEU A 38 -10.10 -11.12 -12.28
C LEU A 38 -11.56 -11.06 -11.80
N SER A 39 -12.21 -12.20 -11.65
CA SER A 39 -13.48 -12.26 -10.92
C SER A 39 -13.25 -12.02 -9.43
N PRO A 40 -14.23 -11.47 -8.69
CA PRO A 40 -14.11 -11.25 -7.24
C PRO A 40 -13.68 -12.50 -6.46
N GLU A 41 -14.12 -13.66 -6.91
CA GLU A 41 -13.84 -14.96 -6.29
C GLU A 41 -12.37 -15.38 -6.44
N ASN A 42 -11.66 -14.83 -7.42
CA ASN A 42 -10.26 -15.14 -7.69
C ASN A 42 -9.25 -14.28 -6.90
N PHE A 43 -9.70 -13.23 -6.19
CA PHE A 43 -8.81 -12.40 -5.37
C PHE A 43 -8.12 -13.21 -4.26
N PRO A 44 -8.81 -14.08 -3.50
CA PRO A 44 -8.14 -14.94 -2.53
C PRO A 44 -7.13 -15.89 -3.16
N ALA A 45 -7.45 -16.47 -4.31
CA ALA A 45 -6.53 -17.36 -5.03
C ALA A 45 -5.28 -16.61 -5.51
N TYR A 46 -5.45 -15.37 -6.01
CA TYR A 46 -4.31 -14.53 -6.39
C TYR A 46 -3.45 -14.14 -5.17
N THR A 47 -4.07 -13.84 -4.04
CA THR A 47 -3.36 -13.59 -2.77
C THR A 47 -2.54 -14.80 -2.35
N GLN A 48 -3.12 -16.02 -2.46
CA GLN A 48 -2.41 -17.25 -2.14
C GLN A 48 -1.24 -17.49 -3.11
N LYS A 49 -1.39 -17.18 -4.39
CA LYS A 49 -0.28 -17.23 -5.36
C LYS A 49 0.88 -16.34 -4.93
N LEU A 50 0.61 -15.08 -4.53
CA LEU A 50 1.65 -14.16 -4.06
C LEU A 50 2.36 -14.69 -2.79
N ARG A 51 1.62 -15.33 -1.87
CA ARG A 51 2.22 -15.98 -0.69
C ARG A 51 3.13 -17.14 -1.09
N SER A 52 2.69 -17.99 -2.01
CA SER A 52 3.50 -19.09 -2.49
C SER A 52 4.79 -18.63 -3.18
N GLU A 53 4.75 -17.49 -3.88
CA GLU A 53 5.96 -16.89 -4.47
C GLU A 53 6.95 -16.44 -3.38
N LEU A 54 6.46 -15.87 -2.26
CA LEU A 54 7.31 -15.53 -1.10
C LEU A 54 7.90 -16.77 -0.44
N GLU A 55 7.09 -17.83 -0.27
CA GLU A 55 7.55 -19.10 0.28
C GLU A 55 8.61 -19.78 -0.62
N ALA A 56 8.52 -19.57 -1.93
CA ALA A 56 9.49 -20.01 -2.91
C ALA A 56 10.79 -19.15 -2.93
N GLY A 57 10.87 -18.10 -2.12
CA GLY A 57 12.06 -17.26 -1.95
C GLY A 57 12.04 -15.92 -2.68
N ALA A 58 10.92 -15.53 -3.29
CA ALA A 58 10.77 -14.17 -3.81
C ALA A 58 10.82 -13.14 -2.68
N SER A 59 11.34 -11.96 -2.96
CA SER A 59 11.30 -10.84 -2.00
C SER A 59 9.96 -10.11 -2.03
N LEU A 60 9.67 -9.32 -0.98
CA LEU A 60 8.51 -8.44 -0.98
C LEU A 60 8.57 -7.39 -2.11
N ASP A 61 9.76 -6.94 -2.49
CA ASP A 61 9.95 -6.02 -3.61
C ASP A 61 9.61 -6.67 -4.97
N ASP A 62 9.84 -7.97 -5.14
CA ASP A 62 9.51 -8.69 -6.38
C ASP A 62 7.99 -8.80 -6.59
N ILE A 63 7.25 -9.05 -5.50
CA ILE A 63 5.79 -9.18 -5.55
C ILE A 63 5.04 -7.86 -5.34
N LEU A 64 5.76 -6.75 -5.06
CA LEU A 64 5.14 -5.44 -4.82
C LEU A 64 4.27 -4.98 -6.00
N PRO A 65 4.70 -5.06 -7.28
CA PRO A 65 3.85 -4.60 -8.37
C PRO A 65 2.52 -5.34 -8.47
N PRO A 66 2.46 -6.68 -8.48
CA PRO A 66 1.19 -7.40 -8.54
C PRO A 66 0.35 -7.22 -7.26
N ALA A 67 0.96 -7.12 -6.08
CA ALA A 67 0.25 -6.87 -4.83
C ALA A 67 -0.43 -5.49 -4.83
N PHE A 68 0.27 -4.44 -5.25
CA PHE A 68 -0.29 -3.09 -5.31
C PHE A 68 -1.37 -2.97 -6.39
N ALA A 69 -1.19 -3.63 -7.54
CA ALA A 69 -2.20 -3.68 -8.59
C ALA A 69 -3.49 -4.36 -8.10
N LEU A 70 -3.36 -5.46 -7.35
CA LEU A 70 -4.49 -6.16 -6.76
C LEU A 70 -5.24 -5.30 -5.73
N VAL A 71 -4.52 -4.63 -4.82
CA VAL A 71 -5.13 -3.72 -3.82
C VAL A 71 -5.83 -2.55 -4.49
N ARG A 72 -5.23 -1.98 -5.56
CA ARG A 72 -5.84 -0.88 -6.31
C ARG A 72 -7.17 -1.29 -6.94
N GLU A 73 -7.23 -2.46 -7.55
CA GLU A 73 -8.44 -3.00 -8.15
C GLU A 73 -9.50 -3.33 -7.08
N ALA A 74 -9.09 -3.94 -5.96
CA ALA A 74 -9.98 -4.21 -4.84
C ALA A 74 -10.59 -2.91 -4.27
N ALA A 75 -9.77 -1.87 -4.08
CA ALA A 75 -10.23 -0.57 -3.61
C ALA A 75 -11.20 0.10 -4.59
N TRP A 76 -10.96 -0.05 -5.88
CA TRP A 76 -11.88 0.44 -6.91
C TRP A 76 -13.24 -0.26 -6.84
N ARG A 77 -13.25 -1.60 -6.76
CA ARG A 77 -14.50 -2.38 -6.74
C ARG A 77 -15.32 -2.17 -5.48
N VAL A 78 -14.66 -2.11 -4.33
CA VAL A 78 -15.36 -2.06 -3.04
C VAL A 78 -15.71 -0.63 -2.63
N LEU A 79 -14.82 0.33 -2.91
CA LEU A 79 -14.95 1.70 -2.42
C LEU A 79 -15.19 2.73 -3.52
N SER A 80 -15.14 2.30 -4.80
CA SER A 80 -15.09 3.22 -5.95
C SER A 80 -13.93 4.23 -5.87
N MET A 81 -12.84 3.84 -5.20
CA MET A 81 -11.64 4.66 -5.00
C MET A 81 -10.43 3.99 -5.64
N ARG A 82 -10.00 4.51 -6.80
CA ARG A 82 -8.78 4.05 -7.46
C ARG A 82 -7.58 4.83 -6.93
N HIS A 83 -6.53 4.14 -6.54
CA HIS A 83 -5.27 4.79 -6.17
C HIS A 83 -4.66 5.55 -7.37
N PHE A 84 -4.29 6.80 -7.14
CA PHE A 84 -3.51 7.59 -8.09
C PHE A 84 -2.02 7.21 -8.03
N ASP A 85 -1.27 7.52 -9.08
CA ASP A 85 0.16 7.19 -9.16
C ASP A 85 0.97 7.78 -8.01
N VAL A 86 0.65 9.00 -7.57
CA VAL A 86 1.28 9.63 -6.41
C VAL A 86 1.01 8.86 -5.11
N GLN A 87 -0.15 8.23 -5.00
CA GLN A 87 -0.50 7.39 -3.85
C GLN A 87 0.23 6.04 -3.90
N LEU A 88 0.45 5.47 -5.08
CA LEU A 88 1.30 4.29 -5.25
C LEU A 88 2.74 4.61 -4.82
N ILE A 89 3.29 5.76 -5.22
CA ILE A 89 4.60 6.22 -4.77
C ILE A 89 4.64 6.33 -3.24
N GLY A 90 3.63 6.96 -2.62
CA GLY A 90 3.52 7.05 -1.16
C GLY A 90 3.54 5.67 -0.49
N GLY A 91 2.80 4.70 -1.03
CA GLY A 91 2.78 3.32 -0.54
C GLY A 91 4.15 2.62 -0.65
N ILE A 92 4.87 2.83 -1.75
CA ILE A 92 6.23 2.29 -1.95
C ILE A 92 7.21 2.90 -0.95
N VAL A 93 7.14 4.22 -0.75
CA VAL A 93 7.98 4.95 0.22
C VAL A 93 7.77 4.42 1.63
N LEU A 94 6.52 4.21 2.04
CA LEU A 94 6.17 3.63 3.34
C LEU A 94 6.66 2.18 3.47
N HIS A 95 6.50 1.36 2.43
CA HIS A 95 7.01 -0.02 2.43
C HIS A 95 8.53 -0.08 2.63
N ARG A 96 9.27 0.88 2.07
CA ARG A 96 10.73 1.01 2.22
C ARG A 96 11.16 1.60 3.56
N GLY A 97 10.25 1.80 4.50
CA GLY A 97 10.54 2.33 5.84
C GLY A 97 10.87 3.82 5.86
N SER A 98 10.49 4.56 4.82
CA SER A 98 10.68 6.00 4.72
C SER A 98 9.39 6.76 5.04
N ILE A 99 9.50 8.05 5.30
CA ILE A 99 8.35 8.92 5.60
C ILE A 99 7.77 9.44 4.28
N ALA A 100 6.48 9.22 4.06
CA ALA A 100 5.72 9.82 2.96
C ALA A 100 4.92 11.01 3.48
N GLU A 101 5.37 12.23 3.17
CA GLU A 101 4.61 13.43 3.47
C GLU A 101 3.50 13.62 2.43
N MET A 102 2.26 13.73 2.90
CA MET A 102 1.09 13.95 2.07
C MET A 102 0.19 15.00 2.72
N LYS A 103 -0.37 15.90 1.90
CA LYS A 103 -1.29 16.94 2.38
C LYS A 103 -2.59 16.36 2.93
N THR A 104 -3.30 17.15 3.73
CA THR A 104 -4.63 16.79 4.21
C THR A 104 -5.58 16.61 3.02
N GLY A 105 -6.37 15.55 3.02
CA GLY A 105 -7.30 15.24 1.93
C GLY A 105 -6.71 14.35 0.81
N GLU A 106 -5.41 14.09 0.77
CA GLU A 106 -4.76 13.28 -0.29
C GLU A 106 -4.94 11.76 -0.13
N GLY A 107 -5.78 11.31 0.80
CA GLY A 107 -6.15 9.90 0.94
C GLY A 107 -5.09 9.04 1.64
N LYS A 108 -4.43 9.55 2.68
CA LYS A 108 -3.41 8.82 3.46
C LYS A 108 -3.88 7.43 3.93
N THR A 109 -5.13 7.32 4.38
CA THR A 109 -5.73 6.04 4.79
C THR A 109 -5.76 5.03 3.65
N LEU A 110 -6.08 5.50 2.43
CA LEU A 110 -6.09 4.66 1.24
C LEU A 110 -4.67 4.20 0.88
N VAL A 111 -3.70 5.11 0.98
CA VAL A 111 -2.27 4.80 0.74
C VAL A 111 -1.75 3.75 1.70
N ALA A 112 -2.11 3.83 2.98
CA ALA A 112 -1.65 2.89 4.01
C ALA A 112 -2.08 1.44 3.73
N THR A 113 -3.15 1.22 2.97
CA THR A 113 -3.60 -0.14 2.61
C THR A 113 -2.61 -0.88 1.72
N LEU A 114 -1.86 -0.17 0.88
CA LEU A 114 -0.89 -0.74 -0.04
C LEU A 114 0.25 -1.47 0.69
N PRO A 115 1.07 -0.79 1.52
CA PRO A 115 2.13 -1.45 2.28
C PRO A 115 1.58 -2.39 3.36
N ALA A 116 0.41 -2.12 3.93
CA ALA A 116 -0.20 -3.00 4.92
C ALA A 116 -0.52 -4.37 4.30
N TYR A 117 -1.16 -4.41 3.13
CA TYR A 117 -1.44 -5.65 2.42
C TYR A 117 -0.15 -6.39 2.04
N LEU A 118 0.78 -5.69 1.38
CA LEU A 118 2.04 -6.30 0.94
C LEU A 118 2.81 -6.96 2.08
N ASN A 119 2.99 -6.23 3.19
CA ASN A 119 3.74 -6.76 4.33
C ASN A 119 2.98 -7.87 5.07
N ALA A 120 1.64 -7.84 5.07
CA ALA A 120 0.82 -8.91 5.66
C ALA A 120 0.95 -10.25 4.92
N LEU A 121 1.33 -10.26 3.64
CA LEU A 121 1.59 -11.48 2.89
C LEU A 121 2.69 -12.35 3.52
N SER A 122 3.66 -11.72 4.22
CA SER A 122 4.73 -12.44 4.93
C SER A 122 4.26 -13.27 6.14
N GLY A 123 3.01 -13.11 6.59
CA GLY A 123 2.48 -13.80 7.77
C GLY A 123 3.00 -13.29 9.12
N LYS A 124 3.92 -12.33 9.14
CA LYS A 124 4.52 -11.79 10.39
C LYS A 124 3.64 -10.77 11.12
N GLY A 125 2.50 -10.42 10.55
CA GLY A 125 1.62 -9.36 11.06
C GLY A 125 2.06 -7.95 10.66
N VAL A 126 1.11 -7.02 10.69
CA VAL A 126 1.34 -5.60 10.41
C VAL A 126 0.63 -4.77 11.45
N HIS A 127 1.33 -3.78 12.02
CA HIS A 127 0.75 -2.83 12.96
C HIS A 127 0.48 -1.50 12.25
N VAL A 128 -0.76 -1.05 12.31
CA VAL A 128 -1.15 0.29 11.84
C VAL A 128 -1.42 1.16 13.05
N VAL A 129 -0.63 2.19 13.24
CA VAL A 129 -0.73 3.10 14.40
C VAL A 129 -1.37 4.40 13.95
N THR A 130 -2.37 4.86 14.69
CA THR A 130 -3.08 6.11 14.46
C THR A 130 -3.00 7.01 15.69
N VAL A 131 -3.32 8.30 15.54
CA VAL A 131 -3.17 9.28 16.62
C VAL A 131 -4.23 9.15 17.72
N ASN A 132 -5.35 8.46 17.47
CA ASN A 132 -6.41 8.25 18.46
C ASN A 132 -7.32 7.07 18.10
N ASP A 133 -8.11 6.62 19.07
CA ASP A 133 -9.00 5.46 18.97
C ASP A 133 -10.13 5.68 17.94
N TYR A 134 -10.57 6.93 17.75
CA TYR A 134 -11.61 7.24 16.77
C TYR A 134 -11.11 6.95 15.34
N LEU A 135 -9.90 7.42 14.99
CA LEU A 135 -9.30 7.12 13.69
C LEU A 135 -8.98 5.63 13.55
N ALA A 136 -8.52 4.97 14.61
CA ALA A 136 -8.29 3.54 14.58
C ALA A 136 -9.58 2.77 14.24
N LYS A 137 -10.71 3.12 14.85
CA LYS A 137 -12.03 2.54 14.52
C LYS A 137 -12.47 2.86 13.10
N CYS A 138 -12.32 4.11 12.65
CA CYS A 138 -12.68 4.50 11.29
C CYS A 138 -11.85 3.75 10.24
N ASP A 139 -10.54 3.62 10.47
CA ASP A 139 -9.65 2.91 9.56
C ASP A 139 -9.90 1.41 9.60
N LEU A 140 -10.24 0.83 10.75
CA LEU A 140 -10.65 -0.56 10.91
C LEU A 140 -11.94 -0.85 10.13
N LEU A 141 -13.00 -0.06 10.33
CA LEU A 141 -14.28 -0.25 9.64
C LEU A 141 -14.12 -0.13 8.12
N ARG A 142 -13.40 0.89 7.65
CA ARG A 142 -13.06 1.02 6.22
C ARG A 142 -12.20 -0.15 5.72
N SER A 143 -11.34 -0.71 6.55
CA SER A 143 -10.52 -1.88 6.22
C SER A 143 -11.35 -3.17 6.25
N GLU A 144 -12.39 -3.27 7.09
CA GLU A 144 -13.32 -4.40 7.10
C GLU A 144 -14.18 -4.45 5.84
N GLU A 145 -14.62 -3.33 5.32
CA GLU A 145 -15.26 -3.23 4.01
C GLU A 145 -14.30 -3.62 2.86
N ARG A 146 -12.99 -3.52 3.10
CA ARG A 146 -11.90 -3.82 2.14
C ARG A 146 -11.38 -5.25 2.21
N ARG A 147 -12.00 -6.16 2.94
CA ARG A 147 -11.50 -7.53 3.11
C ARG A 147 -11.39 -8.27 1.79
N VAL A 148 -10.18 -8.30 1.27
CA VAL A 148 -9.73 -9.32 0.33
C VAL A 148 -9.18 -10.48 1.17
N GLY A 149 -10.08 -11.41 1.59
CA GLY A 149 -9.71 -12.59 2.36
C GLY A 149 -9.91 -12.46 3.89
N LYS A 150 -10.51 -13.50 4.49
CA LYS A 150 -10.97 -13.56 5.89
C LYS A 150 -9.89 -13.53 6.99
N GLU A 151 -8.64 -13.23 6.72
CA GLU A 151 -7.53 -13.51 7.64
C GLU A 151 -6.86 -12.31 8.32
N CYS A 152 -7.31 -11.09 8.08
CA CYS A 152 -6.78 -9.94 8.81
C CYS A 152 -7.66 -9.58 10.01
N ARG A 153 -7.77 -10.49 10.98
CA ARG A 153 -8.25 -10.14 12.33
C ARG A 153 -7.07 -9.61 13.13
N SER A 154 -6.94 -8.29 13.23
CA SER A 154 -6.16 -7.70 14.30
C SER A 154 -6.80 -8.10 15.63
N ARG A 155 -6.12 -8.91 16.43
CA ARG A 155 -6.48 -9.13 17.83
C ARG A 155 -6.21 -7.83 18.58
N TRP A 156 -7.20 -7.01 18.73
CA TRP A 156 -7.18 -5.96 19.74
C TRP A 156 -7.38 -6.63 21.09
N SER A 157 -6.35 -6.66 21.90
CA SER A 157 -6.48 -6.90 23.33
C SER A 157 -6.86 -5.57 23.98
N PRO A 158 -8.01 -5.45 24.64
CA PRO A 158 -8.29 -4.31 25.48
C PRO A 158 -7.41 -4.45 26.72
N TYR A 159 -6.39 -3.61 26.85
CA TYR A 159 -5.78 -3.40 28.15
C TYR A 159 -6.75 -2.55 28.99
N HIS A 160 -7.22 -3.15 30.08
CA HIS A 160 -7.77 -2.46 31.23
C HIS A 160 -6.65 -1.79 32.01
#